data_c8845648ae5ef39292ffc33e8cf76d30
#
_entry.id   c8845648ae5ef39292ffc33e8cf76d30
#
_cell.length_a   1.000
_cell.length_b   1.000
_cell.length_c   1.000
_cell.angle_alpha   90.00
_cell.angle_beta   90.00
_cell.angle_gamma   90.00
#
_symmetry.space_group_name_H-M   'P 1'
#
loop_
_entity.id
_entity.type
_entity.pdbx_description
1 polymer ?
#
loop_
_entity_poly.entity_id
_entity_poly.type
_entity_poly.pdbx_seq_one_letter_code
_entity_poly.pdbx_strand_id
1 'polypeptide(L)'
;MQMIVAIVKPNKVEAVRAALVGLGILGMTAMECKGYAQQLGHNERYRGPKLDAGFVPKALLMVCVKDTDAERALAAIAQAAHTGNVGDGKVFVLGVDQAMRIRTGERDDAAL
;
A
#
# COMPACT_ATOMS: atom_id res chain seq x y z
N MET A 1 -5.98 -16.23 -3.57
CA MET A 1 -6.14 -14.76 -3.54
C MET A 1 -5.37 -14.18 -2.38
N GLN A 2 -4.76 -13.04 -2.60
CA GLN A 2 -4.01 -12.34 -1.55
C GLN A 2 -4.33 -10.87 -1.60
N MET A 3 -4.44 -10.28 -0.41
CA MET A 3 -4.63 -8.85 -0.26
C MET A 3 -3.28 -8.22 0.02
N ILE A 4 -2.89 -7.28 -0.83
CA ILE A 4 -1.69 -6.50 -0.62
C ILE A 4 -2.11 -5.17 -0.01
N VAL A 5 -1.56 -4.87 1.16
CA VAL A 5 -1.81 -3.61 1.86
C VAL A 5 -0.49 -2.87 1.90
N ALA A 6 -0.44 -1.73 1.23
CA ALA A 6 0.76 -0.93 1.14
C ALA A 6 0.54 0.42 1.81
N ILE A 7 1.45 0.81 2.68
CA ILE A 7 1.42 2.12 3.30
C ILE A 7 2.61 2.87 2.75
N VAL A 8 2.35 3.91 1.96
CA VAL A 8 3.37 4.59 1.16
C VAL A 8 3.27 6.11 1.35
N LYS A 9 4.26 6.81 0.84
CA LYS A 9 4.19 8.27 0.78
C LYS A 9 3.04 8.69 -0.13
N PRO A 10 2.29 9.74 0.23
CA PRO A 10 1.14 10.16 -0.58
C PRO A 10 1.50 10.44 -2.05
N ASN A 11 2.67 11.01 -2.29
CA ASN A 11 3.08 11.34 -3.66
C ASN A 11 3.50 10.13 -4.49
N LYS A 12 3.45 8.93 -3.91
CA LYS A 12 3.79 7.68 -4.64
C LYS A 12 2.56 6.92 -5.11
N VAL A 13 1.36 7.35 -4.74
CA VAL A 13 0.13 6.65 -5.08
C VAL A 13 -0.01 6.46 -6.59
N GLU A 14 0.21 7.51 -7.37
CA GLU A 14 0.06 7.43 -8.81
C GLU A 14 1.09 6.51 -9.46
N ALA A 15 2.33 6.53 -8.96
CA ALA A 15 3.37 5.64 -9.47
C ALA A 15 3.01 4.17 -9.20
N VAL A 16 2.49 3.89 -8.02
CA VAL A 16 2.05 2.53 -7.66
C VAL A 16 0.88 2.10 -8.54
N ARG A 17 -0.12 2.98 -8.70
CA ARG A 17 -1.26 2.68 -9.54
C ARG A 17 -0.82 2.35 -10.96
N ALA A 18 0.05 3.18 -11.54
CA ALA A 18 0.53 2.97 -12.89
C ALA A 18 1.28 1.64 -13.03
N ALA A 19 2.09 1.30 -12.03
CA ALA A 19 2.84 0.05 -12.04
C ALA A 19 1.90 -1.17 -12.01
N LEU A 20 0.83 -1.11 -11.21
CA LEU A 20 -0.15 -2.19 -11.14
C LEU A 20 -0.96 -2.31 -12.42
N VAL A 21 -1.37 -1.19 -12.99
CA VAL A 21 -2.07 -1.18 -14.29
C VAL A 21 -1.20 -1.82 -15.36
N GLY A 22 0.09 -1.54 -15.35
CA GLY A 22 1.05 -2.16 -16.29
C GLY A 22 1.10 -3.68 -16.18
N LEU A 23 0.71 -4.24 -15.05
CA LEU A 23 0.63 -5.69 -14.85
C LEU A 23 -0.76 -6.26 -15.13
N GLY A 24 -1.69 -5.42 -15.57
CA GLY A 24 -3.07 -5.85 -15.78
C GLY A 24 -3.91 -5.87 -14.52
N ILE A 25 -3.42 -5.30 -13.42
CA ILE A 25 -4.15 -5.23 -12.15
C ILE A 25 -4.87 -3.88 -12.13
N LEU A 26 -6.19 -3.91 -12.34
CA LEU A 26 -6.94 -2.71 -12.66
C LEU A 26 -7.74 -2.14 -11.48
N GLY A 27 -7.81 -2.84 -10.36
CA GLY A 27 -8.57 -2.38 -9.20
C GLY A 27 -7.66 -2.12 -8.01
N MET A 28 -7.85 -0.98 -7.37
CA MET A 28 -7.10 -0.63 -6.17
C MET A 28 -7.93 0.36 -5.36
N THR A 29 -7.89 0.22 -4.05
CA THR A 29 -8.53 1.17 -3.14
C THR A 29 -7.44 1.97 -2.45
N ALA A 30 -7.62 3.27 -2.38
CA ALA A 30 -6.67 4.16 -1.74
C ALA A 30 -7.37 4.99 -0.66
N MET A 31 -6.70 5.16 0.47
CA MET A 31 -7.19 5.99 1.57
C MET A 31 -6.06 6.87 2.09
N GLU A 32 -6.42 8.07 2.48
CA GLU A 32 -5.50 8.92 3.21
C GLU A 32 -5.42 8.44 4.65
N CYS A 33 -4.23 8.46 5.22
CA CYS A 33 -4.01 8.05 6.59
C CYS A 33 -2.83 8.79 7.18
N LYS A 34 -2.55 8.56 8.45
CA LYS A 34 -1.40 9.11 9.13
C LYS A 34 -0.59 7.95 9.70
N GLY A 35 0.72 8.04 9.53
CA GLY A 35 1.62 7.04 10.06
C GLY A 35 2.52 7.61 11.13
N TYR A 36 2.80 6.81 12.13
CA TYR A 36 3.78 7.13 13.15
C TYR A 36 4.80 6.00 13.21
N ALA A 37 6.07 6.37 13.20
CA ALA A 37 7.14 5.42 13.43
C ALA A 37 8.26 6.14 14.14
N GLN A 38 8.86 5.46 15.11
CA GLN A 38 9.97 6.04 15.83
C GLN A 38 11.19 6.06 14.91
N GLN A 39 11.75 7.25 14.74
CA GLN A 39 12.88 7.47 13.86
C GLN A 39 14.00 8.04 14.70
N LEU A 40 14.87 7.18 15.20
CA LEU A 40 15.87 7.60 16.15
C LEU A 40 16.72 8.77 15.65
N GLY A 41 17.13 8.73 14.40
CA GLY A 41 17.94 9.79 13.84
C GLY A 41 17.18 11.09 13.58
N HIS A 42 15.86 11.05 13.60
CA HIS A 42 15.02 12.20 13.29
C HIS A 42 14.37 12.83 14.50
N ASN A 43 14.30 12.12 15.61
CA ASN A 43 13.66 12.64 16.80
C ASN A 43 14.32 13.89 17.32
N GLU A 44 15.60 14.02 17.08
CA GLU A 44 16.36 15.17 17.54
C GLU A 44 15.94 16.46 16.87
N ARG A 45 15.30 16.37 15.73
CA ARG A 45 14.86 17.56 14.99
C ARG A 45 13.59 18.16 15.56
N TYR A 46 12.87 17.39 16.33
CA TYR A 46 11.58 17.79 16.82
C TYR A 46 11.70 18.10 18.29
N ARG A 47 11.90 19.37 18.58
CA ARG A 47 12.02 19.84 19.95
C ARG A 47 10.73 20.48 20.33
N GLY A 48 10.26 20.24 21.50
CA GLY A 48 9.05 20.84 21.98
C GLY A 48 7.92 19.82 22.09
N PRO A 49 6.70 20.26 22.33
CA PRO A 49 5.56 19.38 22.55
C PRO A 49 5.29 18.58 21.29
N LYS A 50 5.31 17.27 21.38
CA LYS A 50 5.46 16.46 20.21
C LYS A 50 4.47 15.33 20.06
N LEU A 51 3.32 15.45 20.67
CA LEU A 51 2.33 14.37 20.52
C LEU A 51 2.02 14.09 19.08
N ASP A 52 1.95 15.14 18.25
CA ASP A 52 1.62 14.95 16.83
C ASP A 52 2.84 14.93 15.93
N ALA A 53 4.01 15.23 16.46
CA ALA A 53 5.20 15.37 15.63
C ALA A 53 5.60 14.07 14.97
N GLY A 54 5.23 12.93 15.55
CA GLY A 54 5.54 11.62 14.99
C GLY A 54 4.58 11.16 13.90
N PHE A 55 3.43 11.81 13.76
CA PHE A 55 2.46 11.44 12.75
C PHE A 55 2.65 12.24 11.48
N VAL A 56 2.75 11.54 10.36
CA VAL A 56 2.90 12.18 9.06
C VAL A 56 1.85 11.64 8.10
N PRO A 57 1.45 12.43 7.10
CA PRO A 57 0.51 11.95 6.09
C PRO A 57 1.09 10.76 5.34
N LYS A 58 0.25 9.77 5.12
CA LYS A 58 0.54 8.57 4.35
C LYS A 58 -0.66 8.21 3.51
N ALA A 59 -0.47 7.30 2.59
CA ALA A 59 -1.56 6.69 1.85
C ALA A 59 -1.58 5.19 2.12
N LEU A 60 -2.76 4.64 2.36
CA LEU A 60 -2.96 3.21 2.51
C LEU A 60 -3.62 2.70 1.25
N LEU A 61 -2.98 1.74 0.60
CA LEU A 61 -3.46 1.15 -0.64
C LEU A 61 -3.82 -0.30 -0.37
N MET A 62 -4.93 -0.74 -0.94
CA MET A 62 -5.35 -2.14 -0.84
C MET A 62 -5.65 -2.66 -2.23
N VAL A 63 -5.07 -3.81 -2.56
CA VAL A 63 -5.35 -4.48 -3.82
C VAL A 63 -5.37 -5.98 -3.60
N CYS A 64 -6.45 -6.61 -4.04
CA CYS A 64 -6.57 -8.07 -3.98
C CYS A 64 -6.15 -8.63 -5.33
N VAL A 65 -5.27 -9.61 -5.31
CA VAL A 65 -4.73 -10.20 -6.52
C VAL A 65 -4.80 -11.72 -6.45
N LYS A 66 -4.71 -12.35 -7.62
CA LYS A 66 -4.58 -13.80 -7.71
C LYS A 66 -3.25 -14.21 -7.10
N ASP A 67 -3.19 -15.44 -6.59
CA ASP A 67 -1.94 -15.95 -6.03
C ASP A 67 -0.79 -15.87 -7.03
N THR A 68 -1.08 -16.12 -8.30
CA THR A 68 -0.05 -16.09 -9.35
C THR A 68 0.49 -14.68 -9.62
N ASP A 69 -0.23 -13.64 -9.21
CA ASP A 69 0.18 -12.26 -9.44
C ASP A 69 0.83 -11.63 -8.22
N ALA A 70 0.77 -12.27 -7.06
CA ALA A 70 1.13 -11.64 -5.79
C ALA A 70 2.58 -11.17 -5.77
N GLU A 71 3.53 -12.03 -6.17
CA GLU A 71 4.94 -11.68 -6.09
C GLU A 71 5.30 -10.53 -7.03
N ARG A 72 4.80 -10.56 -8.25
CA ARG A 72 5.11 -9.49 -9.20
C ARG A 72 4.41 -8.19 -8.82
N ALA A 73 3.22 -8.26 -8.23
CA ALA A 73 2.55 -7.07 -7.73
C ALA A 73 3.32 -6.46 -6.55
N LEU A 74 3.79 -7.30 -5.62
CA LEU A 74 4.58 -6.86 -4.50
C LEU A 74 5.86 -6.15 -4.98
N ALA A 75 6.57 -6.76 -5.92
CA ALA A 75 7.79 -6.18 -6.47
C ALA A 75 7.53 -4.86 -7.17
N ALA A 76 6.44 -4.77 -7.93
CA ALA A 76 6.07 -3.55 -8.65
C ALA A 76 5.76 -2.40 -7.70
N ILE A 77 5.02 -2.70 -6.63
CA ILE A 77 4.69 -1.70 -5.60
C ILE A 77 5.96 -1.21 -4.92
N ALA A 78 6.81 -2.13 -4.51
CA ALA A 78 8.05 -1.78 -3.82
C ALA A 78 8.93 -0.88 -4.70
N GLN A 79 9.08 -1.24 -5.96
CA GLN A 79 9.90 -0.45 -6.88
C GLN A 79 9.31 0.93 -7.12
N ALA A 80 8.00 1.01 -7.32
CA ALA A 80 7.33 2.28 -7.59
C ALA A 80 7.36 3.23 -6.40
N ALA A 81 7.29 2.69 -5.18
CA ALA A 81 7.23 3.50 -3.97
C ALA A 81 8.61 3.81 -3.36
N HIS A 82 9.65 3.15 -3.81
CA HIS A 82 10.97 3.26 -3.23
C HIS A 82 11.61 4.61 -3.50
N THR A 83 12.18 5.24 -2.47
CA THR A 83 13.05 6.41 -2.61
C THR A 83 14.40 6.17 -1.96
N GLY A 84 14.50 5.20 -1.05
CA GLY A 84 15.69 4.96 -0.25
C GLY A 84 15.75 5.80 1.01
N ASN A 85 14.78 6.68 1.21
CA ASN A 85 14.72 7.53 2.37
C ASN A 85 13.78 6.97 3.43
N VAL A 86 13.98 7.42 4.65
CA VAL A 86 13.06 7.08 5.74
C VAL A 86 11.65 7.53 5.37
N GLY A 87 10.68 6.70 5.68
CA GLY A 87 9.29 7.03 5.41
C GLY A 87 8.73 6.39 4.16
N ASP A 88 9.50 5.57 3.46
CA ASP A 88 9.01 4.88 2.26
C ASP A 88 7.82 3.98 2.54
N GLY A 89 7.71 3.46 3.76
CA GLY A 89 6.57 2.67 4.15
C GLY A 89 6.82 1.17 4.14
N LYS A 90 5.73 0.42 4.20
CA LYS A 90 5.77 -1.04 4.26
C LYS A 90 4.64 -1.63 3.44
N VAL A 91 4.82 -2.87 3.06
CA VAL A 91 3.81 -3.64 2.35
C VAL A 91 3.55 -4.92 3.13
N PHE A 92 2.28 -5.24 3.30
CA PHE A 92 1.82 -6.46 3.97
C PHE A 92 1.03 -7.30 2.98
N VAL A 93 1.19 -8.60 3.05
CA VAL A 93 0.45 -9.53 2.20
C VAL A 93 -0.32 -10.48 3.10
N LEU A 94 -1.63 -10.57 2.88
CA LEU A 94 -2.53 -11.39 3.68
C LEU A 94 -3.31 -12.34 2.78
N GLY A 95 -3.61 -13.53 3.28
CA GLY A 95 -4.48 -14.44 2.57
C GLY A 95 -5.91 -13.93 2.56
N VAL A 96 -6.60 -14.14 1.45
CA VAL A 96 -8.03 -13.82 1.31
C VAL A 96 -8.76 -15.12 1.06
N ASP A 97 -9.71 -15.44 1.94
CA ASP A 97 -10.45 -16.70 1.82
C ASP A 97 -11.49 -16.64 0.72
N GLN A 98 -12.23 -15.55 0.63
CA GLN A 98 -13.32 -15.41 -0.32
C GLN A 98 -13.42 -13.98 -0.81
N ALA A 99 -13.84 -13.82 -2.05
CA ALA A 99 -14.17 -12.53 -2.63
C ALA A 99 -15.45 -12.63 -3.43
N MET A 100 -16.19 -11.54 -3.51
CA MET A 100 -17.39 -11.47 -4.34
C MET A 100 -17.50 -10.09 -4.96
N ARG A 101 -17.77 -10.04 -6.26
CA ARG A 101 -18.09 -8.79 -6.93
C ARG A 101 -19.58 -8.51 -6.72
N ILE A 102 -19.89 -7.43 -6.08
CA ILE A 102 -21.26 -7.13 -5.66
C ILE A 102 -22.20 -7.04 -6.84
N ARG A 103 -21.78 -6.37 -7.92
CA ARG A 103 -22.65 -6.14 -9.09
C ARG A 103 -23.04 -7.44 -9.79
N THR A 104 -22.10 -8.37 -9.91
CA THR A 104 -22.30 -9.57 -10.73
C THR A 104 -22.50 -10.85 -9.94
N GLY A 105 -22.10 -10.86 -8.67
CA GLY A 105 -22.08 -12.07 -7.86
C GLY A 105 -20.94 -13.02 -8.17
N GLU A 106 -20.03 -12.64 -9.08
CA GLU A 106 -18.86 -13.47 -9.36
C GLU A 106 -18.02 -13.65 -8.10
N ARG A 107 -17.40 -14.83 -7.99
CA ARG A 107 -16.69 -15.22 -6.77
C ARG A 107 -15.22 -15.43 -7.03
N ASP A 108 -14.44 -15.18 -5.99
CA ASP A 108 -13.03 -15.49 -5.90
C ASP A 108 -12.24 -14.89 -7.07
N ASP A 109 -11.41 -15.65 -7.76
CA ASP A 109 -10.58 -15.09 -8.83
C ASP A 109 -11.39 -14.36 -9.91
N ALA A 110 -12.58 -14.84 -10.19
CA ALA A 110 -13.45 -14.18 -11.18
C ALA A 110 -13.97 -12.82 -10.68
N ALA A 111 -13.92 -12.58 -9.38
CA ALA A 111 -14.35 -11.32 -8.80
C ALA A 111 -13.27 -10.23 -8.83
N LEU A 112 -12.05 -10.59 -9.12
CA LEU A 112 -10.91 -9.67 -9.05
C LEU A 112 -10.72 -8.82 -10.30
#